data_3014ff26ae35cb7452c0bdb1d7b08db0
#
_entry.id   3014ff26ae35cb7452c0bdb1d7b08db0
#
_cell.length_a   1.000
_cell.length_b   1.000
_cell.length_c   1.000
_cell.angle_alpha   90.00
_cell.angle_beta   90.00
_cell.angle_gamma   90.00
#
_symmetry.space_group_name_H-M   'P 1'
#
loop_
_entity.id
_entity.type
_entity.pdbx_description
1 polymer ?
#
loop_
_entity_poly.entity_id
_entity_poly.type
_entity_poly.pdbx_seq_one_letter_code
_entity_poly.pdbx_strand_id
1 'polypeptide(L)'
;MKSIVIAAGYATRLGELTKNFPKPLLKIGDNTILGRMLDDIDTIPDIDEHVIVTNHKFAPIFEEWAQQQHYTKPITIIDDGTETNDTRLGAVCDLLHAIDCLEKRDRESGFLPMGEGWGEALLVLAADNLLFFSFREFVDFARQKGTSCIMCHHQPSVEKLQRTGVIVMDENNKVLNMEEKPLVPKSEWAVPPFYIYLEKDLDLVRHSVENGCGKDAPGNLAHYMVEHTDMHAWPMSAGRFDIGSLDTYYEACEKFG
;
A
#
# COMPACT_ATOMS: atom_id res chain seq x y z
N MET A 1 15.36 -0.01 -0.23
CA MET A 1 13.90 0.10 0.03
C MET A 1 13.14 -0.80 -0.92
N LYS A 2 12.10 -1.53 -0.44
CA LYS A 2 11.22 -2.33 -1.30
C LYS A 2 9.84 -1.70 -1.42
N SER A 3 9.19 -1.78 -2.59
CA SER A 3 7.77 -1.47 -2.71
C SER A 3 6.95 -2.74 -2.46
N ILE A 4 5.98 -2.67 -1.54
CA ILE A 4 5.07 -3.77 -1.20
C ILE A 4 3.68 -3.41 -1.67
N VAL A 5 3.21 -4.08 -2.70
CA VAL A 5 1.86 -3.90 -3.26
C VAL A 5 0.93 -4.94 -2.66
N ILE A 6 -0.05 -4.49 -1.87
CA ILE A 6 -1.08 -5.37 -1.31
C ILE A 6 -2.19 -5.57 -2.36
N ALA A 7 -2.20 -6.74 -2.98
CA ALA A 7 -3.07 -7.09 -4.10
C ALA A 7 -3.89 -8.38 -3.86
N ALA A 8 -3.94 -8.89 -2.62
CA ALA A 8 -4.62 -10.14 -2.26
C ALA A 8 -6.16 -10.03 -2.18
N GLY A 9 -6.71 -8.83 -2.36
CA GLY A 9 -8.15 -8.58 -2.31
C GLY A 9 -8.92 -9.21 -3.49
N TYR A 10 -10.10 -9.77 -3.23
CA TYR A 10 -10.96 -10.42 -4.24
C TYR A 10 -11.83 -9.44 -5.05
N ALA A 11 -11.82 -8.16 -4.73
CA ALA A 11 -12.49 -7.06 -5.45
C ALA A 11 -13.95 -7.36 -5.85
N THR A 12 -14.73 -7.99 -4.97
CA THR A 12 -16.09 -8.50 -5.24
C THR A 12 -17.07 -7.44 -5.75
N ARG A 13 -16.80 -6.16 -5.51
CA ARG A 13 -17.63 -5.02 -5.97
C ARG A 13 -17.57 -4.78 -7.48
N LEU A 14 -16.57 -5.34 -8.18
CA LEU A 14 -16.44 -5.25 -9.63
C LEU A 14 -17.10 -6.44 -10.36
N GLY A 15 -17.77 -7.34 -9.63
CA GLY A 15 -18.59 -8.42 -10.18
C GLY A 15 -17.82 -9.35 -11.11
N GLU A 16 -18.34 -9.58 -12.31
CA GLU A 16 -17.78 -10.52 -13.27
C GLU A 16 -16.38 -10.13 -13.77
N LEU A 17 -16.01 -8.83 -13.78
CA LEU A 17 -14.68 -8.39 -14.21
C LEU A 17 -13.56 -8.95 -13.34
N THR A 18 -13.84 -9.16 -12.05
CA THR A 18 -12.83 -9.60 -11.08
C THR A 18 -13.08 -11.00 -10.52
N LYS A 19 -14.10 -11.67 -11.03
CA LYS A 19 -14.42 -13.04 -10.62
C LYS A 19 -13.26 -14.02 -10.85
N ASN A 20 -12.59 -13.89 -12.00
CA ASN A 20 -11.47 -14.76 -12.39
C ASN A 20 -10.23 -13.97 -12.83
N PHE A 21 -10.19 -12.67 -12.53
CA PHE A 21 -9.08 -11.81 -12.92
C PHE A 21 -8.82 -10.77 -11.82
N PRO A 22 -7.55 -10.53 -11.42
CA PRO A 22 -7.24 -9.60 -10.34
C PRO A 22 -7.46 -8.15 -10.77
N LYS A 23 -8.13 -7.36 -9.92
CA LYS A 23 -8.42 -5.95 -10.14
C LYS A 23 -7.19 -5.11 -10.52
N PRO A 24 -6.01 -5.28 -9.86
CA PRO A 24 -4.83 -4.48 -10.18
C PRO A 24 -4.34 -4.63 -11.62
N LEU A 25 -4.67 -5.74 -12.27
CA LEU A 25 -4.28 -6.01 -13.66
C LEU A 25 -5.37 -5.63 -14.68
N LEU A 26 -6.49 -5.07 -14.26
CA LEU A 26 -7.46 -4.47 -15.19
C LEU A 26 -6.81 -3.31 -15.95
N LYS A 27 -7.05 -3.26 -17.25
CA LYS A 27 -6.49 -2.22 -18.13
C LYS A 27 -7.30 -0.94 -18.08
N ILE A 28 -6.58 0.18 -18.14
CA ILE A 28 -7.10 1.52 -18.41
C ILE A 28 -6.25 2.08 -19.54
N GLY A 29 -6.80 2.12 -20.75
CA GLY A 29 -6.02 2.35 -21.96
C GLY A 29 -5.03 1.22 -22.20
N ASP A 30 -3.80 1.56 -22.51
CA ASP A 30 -2.74 0.60 -22.88
C ASP A 30 -2.07 -0.09 -21.68
N ASN A 31 -2.28 0.41 -20.45
CA ASN A 31 -1.60 -0.11 -19.26
C ASN A 31 -2.58 -0.59 -18.17
N THR A 32 -2.11 -1.47 -17.29
CA THR A 32 -2.87 -1.93 -16.13
C THR A 32 -2.87 -0.88 -15.01
N ILE A 33 -3.83 -0.97 -14.07
CA ILE A 33 -3.85 -0.10 -12.88
C ILE A 33 -2.53 -0.19 -12.13
N LEU A 34 -2.06 -1.41 -11.88
CA LEU A 34 -0.78 -1.68 -11.22
C LEU A 34 0.42 -1.20 -12.06
N GLY A 35 0.40 -1.46 -13.37
CA GLY A 35 1.49 -1.05 -14.27
C GLY A 35 1.72 0.45 -14.24
N ARG A 36 0.65 1.26 -14.30
CA ARG A 36 0.75 2.72 -14.20
C ARG A 36 1.42 3.18 -12.88
N MET A 37 1.18 2.47 -11.79
CA MET A 37 1.80 2.77 -10.49
C MET A 37 3.27 2.36 -10.49
N LEU A 38 3.59 1.16 -10.98
CA LEU A 38 4.97 0.67 -11.02
C LEU A 38 5.84 1.44 -12.02
N ASP A 39 5.29 1.96 -13.11
CA ASP A 39 6.02 2.82 -14.05
C ASP A 39 6.64 4.05 -13.37
N ASP A 40 5.93 4.64 -12.38
CA ASP A 40 6.47 5.74 -11.58
C ASP A 40 7.50 5.22 -10.56
N ILE A 41 7.14 4.20 -9.80
CA ILE A 41 7.94 3.68 -8.69
C ILE A 41 9.28 3.10 -9.19
N ASP A 42 9.30 2.45 -10.36
CA ASP A 42 10.52 1.89 -10.95
C ASP A 42 11.57 2.97 -11.29
N THR A 43 11.14 4.23 -11.44
CA THR A 43 12.06 5.36 -11.65
C THR A 43 12.75 5.86 -10.38
N ILE A 44 12.29 5.44 -9.19
CA ILE A 44 12.80 5.90 -7.90
C ILE A 44 14.09 5.14 -7.56
N PRO A 45 15.26 5.83 -7.43
CA PRO A 45 16.54 5.14 -7.20
C PRO A 45 16.61 4.36 -5.89
N ASP A 46 15.81 4.76 -4.89
CA ASP A 46 15.77 4.13 -3.58
C ASP A 46 15.04 2.78 -3.58
N ILE A 47 14.20 2.54 -4.58
CA ILE A 47 13.52 1.25 -4.75
C ILE A 47 14.48 0.28 -5.43
N ASP A 48 14.63 -0.90 -4.86
CA ASP A 48 15.48 -1.99 -5.36
C ASP A 48 14.69 -3.25 -5.75
N GLU A 49 13.41 -3.35 -5.33
CA GLU A 49 12.55 -4.50 -5.63
C GLU A 49 11.08 -4.12 -5.53
N HIS A 50 10.26 -4.68 -6.42
CA HIS A 50 8.81 -4.64 -6.35
C HIS A 50 8.28 -5.99 -5.84
N VAL A 51 7.60 -5.98 -4.70
CA VAL A 51 6.99 -7.16 -4.10
C VAL A 51 5.47 -7.03 -4.21
N ILE A 52 4.81 -8.01 -4.80
CA ILE A 52 3.36 -8.04 -4.97
C ILE A 52 2.82 -9.19 -4.14
N VAL A 53 2.02 -8.87 -3.12
CA VAL A 53 1.32 -9.88 -2.30
C VAL A 53 -0.05 -10.13 -2.88
N THR A 54 -0.33 -11.36 -3.24
CA THR A 54 -1.60 -11.76 -3.85
C THR A 54 -2.14 -13.05 -3.24
N ASN A 55 -3.43 -13.33 -3.48
CA ASN A 55 -4.02 -14.61 -3.06
C ASN A 55 -3.64 -15.75 -4.03
N HIS A 56 -3.77 -16.98 -3.56
CA HIS A 56 -3.42 -18.20 -4.32
C HIS A 56 -4.15 -18.29 -5.66
N LYS A 57 -5.40 -17.87 -5.70
CA LYS A 57 -6.21 -17.91 -6.92
C LYS A 57 -5.60 -17.08 -8.05
N PHE A 58 -5.02 -15.93 -7.73
CA PHE A 58 -4.50 -14.98 -8.72
C PHE A 58 -2.99 -14.99 -8.86
N ALA A 59 -2.24 -15.68 -7.99
CA ALA A 59 -0.79 -15.76 -8.06
C ALA A 59 -0.27 -16.15 -9.46
N PRO A 60 -0.78 -17.19 -10.14
CA PRO A 60 -0.32 -17.53 -11.48
C PRO A 60 -0.53 -16.43 -12.52
N ILE A 61 -1.61 -15.62 -12.38
CA ILE A 61 -1.89 -14.51 -13.30
C ILE A 61 -0.90 -13.37 -13.08
N PHE A 62 -0.55 -13.08 -11.83
CA PHE A 62 0.49 -12.07 -11.52
C PHE A 62 1.87 -12.53 -11.96
N GLU A 63 2.21 -13.81 -11.80
CA GLU A 63 3.46 -14.39 -12.29
C GLU A 63 3.59 -14.26 -13.82
N GLU A 64 2.55 -14.63 -14.57
CA GLU A 64 2.52 -14.47 -16.02
C GLU A 64 2.65 -13.00 -16.42
N TRP A 65 1.90 -12.10 -15.75
CA TRP A 65 2.00 -10.67 -16.00
C TRP A 65 3.41 -10.14 -15.72
N ALA A 66 4.02 -10.50 -14.60
CA ALA A 66 5.35 -10.06 -14.20
C ALA A 66 6.43 -10.45 -15.21
N GLN A 67 6.35 -11.65 -15.80
CA GLN A 67 7.27 -12.12 -16.84
C GLN A 67 7.21 -11.29 -18.13
N GLN A 68 6.12 -10.60 -18.38
CA GLN A 68 5.92 -9.75 -19.57
C GLN A 68 6.38 -8.31 -19.33
N GLN A 69 6.76 -7.95 -18.10
CA GLN A 69 7.20 -6.61 -17.78
C GLN A 69 8.70 -6.41 -18.00
N HIS A 70 9.09 -5.16 -18.22
CA HIS A 70 10.49 -4.77 -18.49
C HIS A 70 10.95 -3.68 -17.51
N TYR A 71 10.57 -3.82 -16.22
CA TYR A 71 11.04 -2.92 -15.18
C TYR A 71 12.53 -3.11 -14.89
N THR A 72 13.18 -2.05 -14.39
CA THR A 72 14.60 -2.09 -14.04
C THR A 72 14.84 -2.83 -12.74
N LYS A 73 13.83 -2.90 -11.86
CA LYS A 73 13.87 -3.62 -10.60
C LYS A 73 13.16 -4.98 -10.73
N PRO A 74 13.64 -6.01 -10.03
CA PRO A 74 12.98 -7.31 -10.04
C PRO A 74 11.58 -7.23 -9.42
N ILE A 75 10.67 -8.06 -9.95
CA ILE A 75 9.33 -8.27 -9.38
C ILE A 75 9.31 -9.62 -8.67
N THR A 76 8.92 -9.62 -7.40
CA THR A 76 8.66 -10.83 -6.61
C THR A 76 7.17 -10.97 -6.33
N ILE A 77 6.59 -12.11 -6.66
CA ILE A 77 5.20 -12.45 -6.31
C ILE A 77 5.21 -13.28 -5.03
N ILE A 78 4.42 -12.87 -4.05
CA ILE A 78 4.19 -13.60 -2.79
C ILE A 78 2.73 -14.04 -2.76
N ASP A 79 2.53 -15.35 -2.71
CA ASP A 79 1.23 -15.98 -2.57
C ASP A 79 0.88 -16.09 -1.07
N ASP A 80 -0.24 -15.50 -0.64
CA ASP A 80 -0.72 -15.55 0.74
C ASP A 80 -1.37 -16.89 1.12
N GLY A 81 -1.52 -17.81 0.15
CA GLY A 81 -2.11 -19.14 0.31
C GLY A 81 -3.64 -19.15 0.43
N THR A 82 -4.33 -18.00 0.33
CA THR A 82 -5.79 -17.96 0.45
C THR A 82 -6.49 -18.18 -0.89
N GLU A 83 -7.57 -18.96 -0.89
CA GLU A 83 -8.29 -19.33 -2.11
C GLU A 83 -9.63 -18.62 -2.28
N THR A 84 -10.19 -18.07 -1.21
CA THR A 84 -11.54 -17.47 -1.20
C THR A 84 -11.54 -16.16 -0.41
N ASN A 85 -12.52 -15.30 -0.70
CA ASN A 85 -12.72 -14.06 0.05
C ASN A 85 -12.97 -14.30 1.56
N ASP A 86 -13.55 -15.43 1.93
CA ASP A 86 -13.86 -15.74 3.32
C ASP A 86 -12.61 -16.20 4.11
N THR A 87 -11.59 -16.72 3.41
CA THR A 87 -10.32 -17.15 4.01
C THR A 87 -9.22 -16.11 3.93
N ARG A 88 -9.46 -14.94 3.33
CA ARG A 88 -8.46 -13.88 3.17
C ARG A 88 -7.79 -13.50 4.49
N LEU A 89 -6.50 -13.22 4.44
CA LEU A 89 -5.74 -12.81 5.62
C LEU A 89 -6.09 -11.39 6.05
N GLY A 90 -6.32 -10.49 5.10
CA GLY A 90 -6.49 -9.05 5.28
C GLY A 90 -5.17 -8.29 5.18
N ALA A 91 -5.27 -7.02 4.77
CA ALA A 91 -4.11 -6.22 4.33
C ALA A 91 -2.96 -6.13 5.34
N VAL A 92 -3.25 -6.12 6.64
CA VAL A 92 -2.21 -6.09 7.69
C VAL A 92 -1.48 -7.42 7.77
N CYS A 93 -2.21 -8.54 7.70
CA CYS A 93 -1.60 -9.87 7.71
C CYS A 93 -0.90 -10.19 6.38
N ASP A 94 -1.39 -9.67 5.25
CA ASP A 94 -0.71 -9.77 3.95
C ASP A 94 0.65 -9.08 4.00
N LEU A 95 0.71 -7.88 4.61
CA LEU A 95 1.98 -7.17 4.82
C LEU A 95 2.92 -7.96 5.75
N LEU A 96 2.42 -8.48 6.88
CA LEU A 96 3.22 -9.29 7.80
C LEU A 96 3.75 -10.54 7.10
N HIS A 97 2.91 -11.23 6.31
CA HIS A 97 3.33 -12.38 5.53
C HIS A 97 4.45 -12.02 4.53
N ALA A 98 4.35 -10.87 3.86
CA ALA A 98 5.42 -10.40 2.98
C ALA A 98 6.73 -10.15 3.74
N ILE A 99 6.67 -9.50 4.89
CA ILE A 99 7.85 -9.27 5.75
C ILE A 99 8.49 -10.61 6.14
N ASP A 100 7.70 -11.57 6.62
CA ASP A 100 8.19 -12.91 7.02
C ASP A 100 8.87 -13.66 5.86
N CYS A 101 8.30 -13.60 4.66
CA CYS A 101 8.86 -14.20 3.45
C CYS A 101 10.20 -13.55 3.06
N LEU A 102 10.27 -12.22 3.09
CA LEU A 102 11.48 -11.47 2.76
C LEU A 102 12.60 -11.73 3.79
N GLU A 103 12.30 -11.67 5.08
CA GLU A 103 13.25 -11.98 6.15
C GLU A 103 13.79 -13.42 6.05
N LYS A 104 12.93 -14.39 5.72
CA LYS A 104 13.33 -15.78 5.49
C LYS A 104 14.27 -15.89 4.30
N ARG A 105 13.93 -15.30 3.16
CA ARG A 105 14.74 -15.27 1.95
C ARG A 105 16.13 -14.68 2.21
N ASP A 106 16.17 -13.54 2.91
CA ASP A 106 17.40 -12.80 3.16
C ASP A 106 18.32 -13.59 4.13
N ARG A 107 17.75 -14.26 5.14
CA ARG A 107 18.51 -15.19 6.01
C ARG A 107 19.07 -16.39 5.24
N GLU A 108 18.30 -17.01 4.34
CA GLU A 108 18.72 -18.17 3.54
C GLU A 108 19.80 -17.79 2.51
N SER A 109 19.78 -16.57 1.98
CA SER A 109 20.79 -16.06 1.05
C SER A 109 22.10 -15.65 1.72
N GLY A 110 22.15 -15.61 3.06
CA GLY A 110 23.28 -15.10 3.84
C GLY A 110 23.44 -13.58 3.75
N PHE A 111 22.43 -12.89 3.26
CA PHE A 111 22.37 -11.44 3.24
C PHE A 111 22.11 -10.95 4.67
N LEU A 112 23.16 -10.48 5.34
CA LEU A 112 22.99 -9.75 6.60
C LEU A 112 22.50 -8.35 6.27
N PRO A 113 21.49 -7.82 6.96
CA PRO A 113 21.11 -6.42 6.84
C PRO A 113 22.35 -5.57 7.06
N MET A 114 22.79 -4.86 6.05
CA MET A 114 23.96 -3.99 6.15
C MET A 114 23.51 -2.67 6.82
N GLY A 115 23.71 -2.60 8.11
CA GLY A 115 23.83 -1.44 9.00
C GLY A 115 23.22 -0.10 8.63
N GLU A 116 22.79 0.62 9.66
CA GLU A 116 22.49 2.06 9.77
C GLU A 116 22.33 2.81 8.42
N GLY A 117 21.14 2.70 7.80
CA GLY A 117 20.79 3.49 6.60
C GLY A 117 19.35 3.28 6.19
N TRP A 118 18.87 4.18 5.36
CA TRP A 118 17.55 4.18 4.71
C TRP A 118 17.25 2.92 3.86
N GLY A 119 18.19 1.98 3.74
CA GLY A 119 18.14 0.84 2.83
C GLY A 119 16.97 -0.14 3.02
N GLU A 120 16.32 -0.15 4.18
CA GLU A 120 15.34 -1.19 4.53
C GLU A 120 13.95 -0.66 4.90
N ALA A 121 13.57 0.49 4.37
CA ALA A 121 12.18 0.95 4.45
C ALA A 121 11.29 0.20 3.46
N LEU A 122 10.01 0.07 3.79
CA LEU A 122 8.97 -0.48 2.91
C LEU A 122 8.02 0.64 2.46
N LEU A 123 7.85 0.80 1.14
CA LEU A 123 6.77 1.59 0.55
C LEU A 123 5.57 0.67 0.35
N VAL A 124 4.56 0.81 1.20
CA VAL A 124 3.37 -0.06 1.22
C VAL A 124 2.22 0.60 0.49
N LEU A 125 1.62 -0.11 -0.47
CA LEU A 125 0.69 0.40 -1.45
C LEU A 125 -0.52 -0.51 -1.62
N ALA A 126 -1.72 0.08 -1.73
CA ALA A 126 -2.87 -0.62 -2.31
C ALA A 126 -2.93 -0.40 -3.82
N ALA A 127 -3.18 -1.46 -4.57
CA ALA A 127 -3.12 -1.48 -6.02
C ALA A 127 -4.46 -1.15 -6.71
N ASP A 128 -5.16 -0.13 -6.25
CA ASP A 128 -6.51 0.20 -6.76
C ASP A 128 -6.73 1.70 -7.05
N ASN A 129 -5.64 2.43 -7.20
CA ASN A 129 -5.68 3.86 -7.44
C ASN A 129 -4.91 4.25 -8.71
N LEU A 130 -5.42 5.24 -9.44
CA LEU A 130 -4.65 6.02 -10.38
C LEU A 130 -4.13 7.27 -9.68
N LEU A 131 -2.85 7.57 -9.83
CA LEU A 131 -2.18 8.67 -9.16
C LEU A 131 -1.75 9.72 -10.17
N PHE A 132 -1.82 10.99 -9.78
CA PHE A 132 -1.45 12.14 -10.61
C PHE A 132 -0.25 12.90 -10.04
N PHE A 133 0.57 12.20 -9.23
CA PHE A 133 1.83 12.67 -8.64
C PHE A 133 2.83 11.51 -8.63
N SER A 134 4.10 11.81 -8.40
CA SER A 134 5.15 10.79 -8.24
C SER A 134 5.34 10.39 -6.78
N PHE A 135 5.50 9.09 -6.52
CA PHE A 135 5.90 8.59 -5.19
C PHE A 135 7.29 9.07 -4.77
N ARG A 136 8.13 9.55 -5.70
CA ARG A 136 9.42 10.15 -5.38
C ARG A 136 9.31 11.25 -4.32
N GLU A 137 8.31 12.14 -4.47
CA GLU A 137 8.09 13.22 -3.49
C GLU A 137 7.79 12.68 -2.08
N PHE A 138 7.03 11.60 -1.99
CA PHE A 138 6.73 10.95 -0.71
C PHE A 138 7.95 10.25 -0.10
N VAL A 139 8.77 9.58 -0.92
CA VAL A 139 10.03 8.95 -0.50
C VAL A 139 11.01 10.02 -0.02
N ASP A 140 11.17 11.12 -0.75
CA ASP A 140 12.06 12.24 -0.37
C ASP A 140 11.60 12.89 0.94
N PHE A 141 10.29 13.08 1.13
CA PHE A 141 9.72 13.58 2.38
C PHE A 141 10.03 12.65 3.56
N ALA A 142 9.78 11.36 3.42
CA ALA A 142 10.04 10.39 4.48
C ALA A 142 11.54 10.33 4.83
N ARG A 143 12.44 10.41 3.82
CA ARG A 143 13.87 10.52 4.04
C ARG A 143 14.24 11.77 4.84
N GLN A 144 13.65 12.92 4.50
CA GLN A 144 13.88 14.18 5.22
C GLN A 144 13.42 14.11 6.68
N LYS A 145 12.29 13.43 6.94
CA LYS A 145 11.74 13.29 8.30
C LYS A 145 12.47 12.25 9.14
N GLY A 146 13.04 11.20 8.54
CA GLY A 146 13.70 10.10 9.26
C GLY A 146 12.75 9.26 10.13
N THR A 147 11.46 9.23 9.77
CA THR A 147 10.41 8.48 10.47
C THR A 147 9.57 7.69 9.47
N SER A 148 8.82 6.72 9.96
CA SER A 148 7.71 6.14 9.20
C SER A 148 6.70 7.24 8.84
N CYS A 149 6.08 7.13 7.64
CA CYS A 149 5.24 8.19 7.10
C CYS A 149 3.91 7.68 6.56
N ILE A 150 2.91 8.55 6.62
CA ILE A 150 1.56 8.34 6.08
C ILE A 150 1.33 9.36 4.98
N MET A 151 0.72 8.96 3.87
CA MET A 151 0.21 9.90 2.89
C MET A 151 -1.15 10.44 3.34
N CYS A 152 -1.45 11.71 3.09
CA CYS A 152 -2.76 12.28 3.39
C CYS A 152 -3.22 13.28 2.32
N HIS A 153 -4.52 13.58 2.32
CA HIS A 153 -5.10 14.63 1.48
C HIS A 153 -6.27 15.31 2.19
N HIS A 154 -6.53 16.56 1.80
CA HIS A 154 -7.67 17.31 2.30
C HIS A 154 -8.98 16.74 1.74
N GLN A 155 -9.94 16.43 2.61
CA GLN A 155 -11.26 15.89 2.29
C GLN A 155 -12.35 16.60 3.11
N PRO A 156 -13.11 17.54 2.52
CA PRO A 156 -14.12 18.31 3.26
C PRO A 156 -15.42 17.53 3.52
N SER A 157 -15.63 16.39 2.85
CA SER A 157 -16.85 15.59 3.03
C SER A 157 -16.75 14.68 4.24
N VAL A 158 -17.54 14.94 5.27
CA VAL A 158 -17.66 14.09 6.47
C VAL A 158 -18.03 12.65 6.10
N GLU A 159 -18.97 12.45 5.17
CA GLU A 159 -19.38 11.12 4.71
C GLU A 159 -18.21 10.32 4.13
N LYS A 160 -17.31 10.97 3.37
CA LYS A 160 -16.11 10.33 2.83
C LYS A 160 -15.07 10.06 3.91
N LEU A 161 -14.89 10.99 4.86
CA LEU A 161 -13.99 10.81 6.00
C LEU A 161 -14.40 9.62 6.88
N GLN A 162 -15.69 9.37 7.04
CA GLN A 162 -16.22 8.22 7.79
C GLN A 162 -15.93 6.84 7.12
N ARG A 163 -15.38 6.85 5.91
CA ARG A 163 -15.07 5.63 5.12
C ARG A 163 -13.58 5.38 4.95
N THR A 164 -12.72 6.24 5.49
CA THR A 164 -11.25 6.16 5.36
C THR A 164 -10.58 6.47 6.70
N GLY A 165 -9.26 6.26 6.77
CA GLY A 165 -8.47 6.76 7.87
C GLY A 165 -8.49 8.29 7.94
N VAL A 166 -8.49 8.84 9.14
CA VAL A 166 -8.44 10.30 9.39
C VAL A 166 -7.35 10.58 10.40
N ILE A 167 -6.47 11.56 10.09
CA ILE A 167 -5.37 11.97 10.97
C ILE A 167 -5.56 13.39 11.49
N VAL A 168 -4.99 13.64 12.66
CA VAL A 168 -4.68 14.99 13.17
C VAL A 168 -3.16 15.12 13.16
N MET A 169 -2.63 16.21 12.61
CA MET A 169 -1.20 16.49 12.57
C MET A 169 -0.90 17.92 13.03
N ASP A 170 0.33 18.16 13.47
CA ASP A 170 0.81 19.47 13.83
C ASP A 170 1.34 20.27 12.61
N GLU A 171 1.85 21.47 12.86
CA GLU A 171 2.44 22.36 11.84
C GLU A 171 3.71 21.81 11.16
N ASN A 172 4.37 20.82 11.78
CA ASN A 172 5.53 20.12 11.25
C ASN A 172 5.17 18.84 10.53
N ASN A 173 3.87 18.57 10.33
CA ASN A 173 3.29 17.34 9.80
C ASN A 173 3.52 16.10 10.67
N LYS A 174 3.85 16.26 11.98
CA LYS A 174 3.87 15.11 12.90
C LYS A 174 2.44 14.67 13.16
N VAL A 175 2.18 13.37 13.01
CA VAL A 175 0.86 12.78 13.28
C VAL A 175 0.65 12.70 14.79
N LEU A 176 -0.41 13.34 15.27
CA LEU A 176 -0.78 13.39 16.68
C LEU A 176 -1.87 12.37 17.02
N ASN A 177 -2.72 12.03 16.07
CA ASN A 177 -3.80 11.05 16.22
C ASN A 177 -4.17 10.47 14.85
N MET A 178 -4.58 9.21 14.83
CA MET A 178 -5.19 8.56 13.67
C MET A 178 -6.36 7.69 14.11
N GLU A 179 -7.44 7.73 13.34
CA GLU A 179 -8.62 6.88 13.53
C GLU A 179 -9.03 6.28 12.18
N GLU A 180 -9.23 4.97 12.14
CA GLU A 180 -9.75 4.30 10.94
C GLU A 180 -11.26 4.34 10.95
N LYS A 181 -11.86 4.95 9.91
CA LYS A 181 -13.31 5.10 9.70
C LYS A 181 -14.06 5.66 10.92
N PRO A 182 -13.64 6.85 11.42
CA PRO A 182 -14.24 7.43 12.62
C PRO A 182 -15.70 7.81 12.38
N LEU A 183 -16.57 7.57 13.37
CA LEU A 183 -17.96 8.05 13.33
C LEU A 183 -18.03 9.59 13.34
N VAL A 184 -17.11 10.23 14.05
CA VAL A 184 -16.97 11.69 14.13
C VAL A 184 -15.54 12.05 13.78
N PRO A 185 -15.25 12.42 12.51
CA PRO A 185 -13.88 12.80 12.10
C PRO A 185 -13.38 14.02 12.89
N LYS A 186 -12.13 13.95 13.38
CA LYS A 186 -11.50 15.03 14.14
C LYS A 186 -10.78 16.06 13.30
N SER A 187 -10.66 15.81 12.00
CA SER A 187 -10.03 16.71 11.02
C SER A 187 -10.56 16.45 9.62
N GLU A 188 -10.10 17.23 8.65
CA GLU A 188 -10.37 17.03 7.21
C GLU A 188 -9.20 16.35 6.47
N TRP A 189 -8.27 15.70 7.19
CA TRP A 189 -7.14 15.01 6.60
C TRP A 189 -7.41 13.51 6.48
N ALA A 190 -7.75 13.08 5.25
CA ALA A 190 -8.01 11.69 4.89
C ALA A 190 -6.71 10.95 4.54
N VAL A 191 -6.64 9.68 4.91
CA VAL A 191 -5.48 8.80 4.67
C VAL A 191 -5.80 7.80 3.56
N PRO A 192 -5.20 7.93 2.38
CA PRO A 192 -5.21 6.87 1.38
C PRO A 192 -4.24 5.74 1.79
N PRO A 193 -4.37 4.53 1.22
CA PRO A 193 -3.59 3.38 1.65
C PRO A 193 -2.16 3.38 1.06
N PHE A 194 -1.38 4.42 1.39
CA PHE A 194 0.01 4.61 1.01
C PHE A 194 0.85 4.98 2.22
N TYR A 195 1.83 4.15 2.55
CA TYR A 195 2.63 4.26 3.76
C TYR A 195 4.10 4.01 3.46
N ILE A 196 4.99 4.62 4.23
CA ILE A 196 6.39 4.22 4.31
C ILE A 196 6.66 3.80 5.75
N TYR A 197 7.08 2.54 5.94
CA TYR A 197 7.48 2.01 7.23
C TYR A 197 8.99 1.80 7.22
N LEU A 198 9.70 2.39 8.19
CA LEU A 198 11.13 2.19 8.37
C LEU A 198 11.39 0.83 9.01
N GLU A 199 12.52 0.23 8.70
CA GLU A 199 12.97 -1.07 9.25
C GLU A 199 12.82 -1.13 10.79
N LYS A 200 13.30 -0.11 11.49
CA LYS A 200 13.21 -0.02 12.96
C LYS A 200 11.79 -0.16 13.53
N ASP A 201 10.76 0.10 12.71
CA ASP A 201 9.36 0.09 13.08
C ASP A 201 8.64 -1.18 12.58
N LEU A 202 9.29 -2.07 11.78
CA LEU A 202 8.64 -3.25 11.20
C LEU A 202 8.19 -4.28 12.23
N ASP A 203 8.89 -4.40 13.36
CA ASP A 203 8.45 -5.26 14.47
C ASP A 203 7.06 -4.87 15.00
N LEU A 204 6.68 -3.59 14.88
CA LEU A 204 5.36 -3.12 15.28
C LEU A 204 4.24 -3.71 14.40
N VAL A 205 4.54 -4.13 13.16
CA VAL A 205 3.56 -4.83 12.30
C VAL A 205 3.17 -6.16 12.95
N ARG A 206 4.14 -6.94 13.42
CA ARG A 206 3.92 -8.21 14.12
C ARG A 206 3.18 -7.98 15.45
N HIS A 207 3.67 -7.05 16.27
CA HIS A 207 3.06 -6.70 17.52
C HIS A 207 1.61 -6.22 17.37
N SER A 208 1.29 -5.49 16.27
CA SER A 208 -0.08 -5.03 16.02
C SER A 208 -1.06 -6.19 15.84
N VAL A 209 -0.66 -7.23 15.10
CA VAL A 209 -1.48 -8.43 14.90
C VAL A 209 -1.66 -9.22 16.20
N GLU A 210 -0.60 -9.37 16.99
CA GLU A 210 -0.62 -10.06 18.30
C GLU A 210 -1.50 -9.33 19.32
N ASN A 211 -1.58 -7.99 19.24
CA ASN A 211 -2.38 -7.16 20.15
C ASN A 211 -3.78 -6.83 19.62
N GLY A 212 -4.26 -7.57 18.63
CA GLY A 212 -5.66 -7.49 18.19
C GLY A 212 -5.97 -6.32 17.25
N CYS A 213 -4.98 -5.76 16.58
CA CYS A 213 -5.19 -4.81 15.48
C CYS A 213 -6.14 -5.41 14.44
N GLY A 214 -7.07 -4.63 13.94
CA GLY A 214 -7.97 -5.05 12.85
C GLY A 214 -7.17 -5.40 11.58
N LYS A 215 -7.43 -6.58 11.01
CA LYS A 215 -6.59 -7.15 9.94
C LYS A 215 -6.93 -6.64 8.55
N ASP A 216 -8.18 -6.26 8.29
CA ASP A 216 -8.71 -5.99 6.95
C ASP A 216 -8.23 -4.67 6.34
N ALA A 217 -8.23 -3.59 7.12
CA ALA A 217 -7.89 -2.26 6.63
C ALA A 217 -6.44 -1.90 7.00
N PRO A 218 -5.60 -1.49 6.04
CA PRO A 218 -4.23 -1.08 6.34
C PRO A 218 -4.16 0.15 7.27
N GLY A 219 -5.22 0.97 7.32
CA GLY A 219 -5.34 2.07 8.26
C GLY A 219 -5.39 1.64 9.73
N ASN A 220 -5.80 0.40 10.04
CA ASN A 220 -5.72 -0.12 11.41
C ASN A 220 -4.27 -0.25 11.88
N LEU A 221 -3.38 -0.72 11.01
CA LEU A 221 -1.95 -0.76 11.29
C LEU A 221 -1.39 0.65 11.48
N ALA A 222 -1.74 1.58 10.57
CA ALA A 222 -1.26 2.95 10.69
C ALA A 222 -1.72 3.62 11.99
N HIS A 223 -2.95 3.35 12.44
CA HIS A 223 -3.43 3.77 13.77
C HIS A 223 -2.55 3.20 14.89
N TYR A 224 -2.29 1.89 14.89
CA TYR A 224 -1.42 1.24 15.87
C TYR A 224 0.00 1.82 15.84
N MET A 225 0.57 2.04 14.66
CA MET A 225 1.90 2.65 14.49
C MET A 225 1.98 4.05 15.10
N VAL A 226 0.95 4.91 14.88
CA VAL A 226 0.89 6.28 15.44
C VAL A 226 0.90 6.27 16.96
N GLU A 227 0.36 5.22 17.61
CA GLU A 227 0.37 5.10 19.08
C GLU A 227 1.72 4.60 19.64
N HIS A 228 2.59 3.99 18.80
CA HIS A 228 3.79 3.29 19.26
C HIS A 228 5.10 3.84 18.72
N THR A 229 5.05 4.67 17.67
CA THR A 229 6.23 5.33 17.09
C THR A 229 5.90 6.71 16.55
N ASP A 230 6.92 7.54 16.35
CA ASP A 230 6.75 8.84 15.70
C ASP A 230 6.50 8.65 14.21
N MET A 231 5.41 9.22 13.71
CA MET A 231 5.06 9.26 12.29
C MET A 231 4.82 10.67 11.79
N HIS A 232 5.11 10.91 10.52
CA HIS A 232 4.78 12.17 9.84
C HIS A 232 3.82 11.92 8.67
N ALA A 233 2.99 12.91 8.36
CA ALA A 233 2.06 12.85 7.26
C ALA A 233 2.52 13.72 6.09
N TRP A 234 2.52 13.15 4.87
CA TRP A 234 2.81 13.90 3.65
C TRP A 234 1.51 14.25 2.93
N PRO A 235 1.15 15.55 2.85
CA PRO A 235 0.03 15.99 2.04
C PRO A 235 0.32 15.78 0.56
N MET A 236 -0.52 15.00 -0.14
CA MET A 236 -0.37 14.73 -1.57
C MET A 236 -0.29 16.04 -2.38
N SER A 237 0.66 16.13 -3.31
CA SER A 237 0.87 17.28 -4.19
C SER A 237 -0.20 17.38 -5.30
N ALA A 238 -0.85 16.27 -5.65
CA ALA A 238 -1.93 16.21 -6.63
C ALA A 238 -2.97 15.14 -6.27
N GLY A 239 -4.01 15.01 -7.10
CA GLY A 239 -5.13 14.10 -6.87
C GLY A 239 -4.81 12.63 -7.09
N ARG A 240 -5.76 11.79 -6.70
CA ARG A 240 -5.84 10.37 -7.04
C ARG A 240 -7.25 10.00 -7.49
N PHE A 241 -7.39 8.89 -8.20
CA PHE A 241 -8.67 8.34 -8.59
C PHE A 241 -8.78 6.91 -8.05
N ASP A 242 -9.73 6.68 -7.15
CA ASP A 242 -9.97 5.38 -6.52
C ASP A 242 -10.92 4.54 -7.38
N ILE A 243 -10.49 3.32 -7.71
CA ILE A 243 -11.28 2.38 -8.51
C ILE A 243 -11.93 1.37 -7.56
N GLY A 244 -13.03 1.77 -6.93
CA GLY A 244 -13.73 0.97 -5.91
C GLY A 244 -14.94 0.18 -6.41
N SER A 245 -15.45 0.48 -7.62
CA SER A 245 -16.67 -0.09 -8.20
C SER A 245 -16.60 -0.20 -9.72
N LEU A 246 -17.58 -0.87 -10.34
CA LEU A 246 -17.71 -0.91 -11.81
C LEU A 246 -17.86 0.49 -12.41
N ASP A 247 -18.66 1.35 -11.78
CA ASP A 247 -18.90 2.72 -12.27
C ASP A 247 -17.60 3.52 -12.29
N THR A 248 -16.81 3.47 -11.20
CA THR A 248 -15.51 4.16 -11.12
C THR A 248 -14.49 3.54 -12.07
N TYR A 249 -14.54 2.24 -12.35
CA TYR A 249 -13.68 1.62 -13.35
C TYR A 249 -13.99 2.13 -14.77
N TYR A 250 -15.27 2.15 -15.16
CA TYR A 250 -15.64 2.66 -16.49
C TYR A 250 -15.36 4.15 -16.62
N GLU A 251 -15.63 4.94 -15.57
CA GLU A 251 -15.24 6.34 -15.53
C GLU A 251 -13.74 6.54 -15.71
N ALA A 252 -12.91 5.70 -15.09
CA ALA A 252 -11.46 5.73 -15.27
C ALA A 252 -11.06 5.38 -16.71
N CYS A 253 -11.68 4.38 -17.33
CA CYS A 253 -11.44 4.03 -18.74
C CYS A 253 -11.81 5.17 -19.70
N GLU A 254 -12.91 5.89 -19.44
CA GLU A 254 -13.33 7.01 -20.26
C GLU A 254 -12.41 8.23 -20.13
N LYS A 255 -11.95 8.52 -18.90
CA LYS A 255 -11.16 9.73 -18.61
C LYS A 255 -9.67 9.57 -18.85
N PHE A 256 -9.11 8.38 -18.66
CA PHE A 256 -7.67 8.12 -18.57
C PHE A 256 -7.20 6.97 -19.47
N GLY A 257 -8.13 6.39 -20.26
CA GLY A 257 -7.89 5.32 -21.23
C GLY A 257 -7.35 5.80 -22.56
#